data_312ce6f93f885f24b62056ef011168f6
#
_entry.id   312ce6f93f885f24b62056ef011168f6
#
_cell.length_a   1.000
_cell.length_b   1.000
_cell.length_c   1.000
_cell.angle_alpha   90.00
_cell.angle_beta   90.00
_cell.angle_gamma   90.00
#
_symmetry.space_group_name_H-M   'P 1'
#
loop_
_entity.id
_entity.type
_entity.pdbx_description
1 polymer ?
#
loop_
_entity_poly.entity_id
_entity_poly.type
_entity_poly.pdbx_seq_one_letter_code
_entity_poly.pdbx_strand_id
1 'polypeptide(L)'
;RLEVAPYSRIGPGFKGMRKPDIVTYAGTTLKSGNAPADDYSMMLGKDNQLAFDAGTSFTAPVISGDLAQIATSVPNENVFLAKALLYHGTVMPINPGKKKIDRDDAAFYGDLYGRGISDVEASMYSAQNKVTFLHVGTMNKLHKQHVKFLMPQVCDTLNMQKRDKKVKITATCVTLSPVDKDKGEDYLQAYVSGSIHS
;
A
#
# COMPACT_ATOMS: atom_id res chain seq x y z
N ARG A 1 -0.38 -4.80 20.46
CA ARG A 1 -1.40 -5.27 19.52
C ARG A 1 -1.73 -4.13 18.57
N LEU A 2 -1.61 -4.37 17.26
CA LEU A 2 -1.98 -3.37 16.26
C LEU A 2 -3.51 -3.39 16.12
N GLU A 3 -4.15 -2.29 16.48
CA GLU A 3 -5.60 -2.09 16.38
C GLU A 3 -5.88 -0.84 15.57
N VAL A 4 -7.04 -0.81 14.92
CA VAL A 4 -7.49 0.38 14.21
C VAL A 4 -7.87 1.44 15.24
N ALA A 5 -7.33 2.65 15.06
CA ALA A 5 -7.62 3.76 15.98
C ALA A 5 -9.14 4.07 16.00
N PRO A 6 -9.71 4.41 17.18
CA PRO A 6 -11.16 4.61 17.33
C PRO A 6 -11.75 5.70 16.42
N TYR A 7 -10.94 6.67 16.03
CA TYR A 7 -11.30 7.77 15.15
C TYR A 7 -11.09 7.46 13.66
N SER A 8 -10.47 6.32 13.34
CA SER A 8 -10.20 5.95 11.95
C SER A 8 -11.47 5.52 11.23
N ARG A 9 -11.61 5.92 9.98
CA ARG A 9 -12.67 5.43 9.11
C ARG A 9 -12.24 4.10 8.51
N ILE A 10 -13.19 3.19 8.40
CA ILE A 10 -13.02 1.88 7.76
C ILE A 10 -13.73 1.87 6.41
N GLY A 11 -13.26 1.01 5.52
CA GLY A 11 -13.86 0.79 4.21
C GLY A 11 -15.19 0.01 4.26
N PRO A 12 -15.70 -0.36 3.11
CA PRO A 12 -15.19 0.00 1.80
C PRO A 12 -15.41 1.48 1.45
N GLY A 13 -14.66 1.99 0.49
CA GLY A 13 -14.91 3.30 -0.09
C GLY A 13 -16.04 3.28 -1.11
N PHE A 14 -16.23 4.42 -1.78
CA PHE A 14 -17.26 4.60 -2.79
C PHE A 14 -17.22 3.49 -3.86
N LYS A 15 -18.38 2.91 -4.20
CA LYS A 15 -18.54 1.80 -5.14
C LYS A 15 -17.61 0.60 -4.85
N GLY A 16 -17.36 0.31 -3.58
CA GLY A 16 -16.53 -0.84 -3.18
C GLY A 16 -15.03 -0.64 -3.43
N MET A 17 -14.56 0.59 -3.68
CA MET A 17 -13.14 0.87 -3.73
C MET A 17 -12.48 0.51 -2.41
N ARG A 18 -11.29 -0.07 -2.48
CA ARG A 18 -10.50 -0.37 -1.29
C ARG A 18 -10.08 0.93 -0.62
N LYS A 19 -10.58 1.14 0.59
CA LYS A 19 -10.23 2.21 1.50
C LYS A 19 -10.15 1.63 2.92
N PRO A 20 -9.22 2.14 3.78
CA PRO A 20 -8.18 3.13 3.45
C PRO A 20 -7.21 2.61 2.37
N ASP A 21 -6.42 3.47 1.73
CA ASP A 21 -5.39 3.03 0.77
C ASP A 21 -4.31 2.22 1.47
N ILE A 22 -3.78 2.78 2.56
CA ILE A 22 -2.78 2.20 3.46
C ILE A 22 -3.05 2.71 4.87
N VAL A 23 -2.38 2.13 5.86
CA VAL A 23 -2.41 2.56 7.25
C VAL A 23 -1.01 2.82 7.77
N THR A 24 -0.90 3.62 8.82
CA THR A 24 0.32 3.84 9.58
C THR A 24 -0.01 4.18 11.03
N TYR A 25 1.01 4.30 11.86
CA TYR A 25 0.83 4.62 13.27
C TYR A 25 0.33 6.05 13.44
N ALA A 26 -0.82 6.22 14.08
CA ALA A 26 -1.51 7.50 14.19
C ALA A 26 -1.70 7.96 15.65
N GLY A 27 -1.14 7.21 16.59
CA GLY A 27 -1.46 7.38 17.99
C GLY A 27 -2.88 6.88 18.33
N THR A 28 -3.22 6.90 19.59
CA THR A 28 -4.55 6.54 20.06
C THR A 28 -5.04 7.51 21.15
N THR A 29 -6.35 7.73 21.18
CA THR A 29 -7.02 8.39 22.30
C THR A 29 -7.76 7.34 23.10
N LEU A 30 -7.34 7.09 24.34
CA LEU A 30 -8.12 6.24 25.24
C LEU A 30 -9.35 7.01 25.73
N LYS A 31 -10.48 6.32 25.87
CA LYS A 31 -11.71 6.90 26.43
C LYS A 31 -11.52 7.52 27.81
N SER A 32 -10.49 7.10 28.54
CA SER A 32 -10.17 7.57 29.90
C SER A 32 -9.28 8.82 29.94
N GLY A 33 -8.80 9.33 28.82
CA GLY A 33 -7.90 10.49 28.77
C GLY A 33 -6.47 10.25 29.28
N ASN A 34 -6.15 9.04 29.71
CA ASN A 34 -4.85 8.66 30.28
C ASN A 34 -4.06 7.75 29.32
N ALA A 35 -3.97 8.12 28.03
CA ALA A 35 -3.08 7.40 27.13
C ALA A 35 -1.61 7.66 27.53
N PRO A 36 -0.74 6.62 27.55
CA PRO A 36 0.70 6.81 27.67
C PRO A 36 1.21 7.73 26.56
N ALA A 37 2.25 8.52 26.86
CA ALA A 37 2.83 9.44 25.87
C ALA A 37 3.31 8.75 24.59
N ASP A 38 3.69 7.50 24.70
CA ASP A 38 4.15 6.65 23.58
C ASP A 38 3.03 6.30 22.56
N ASP A 39 1.77 6.50 22.97
CA ASP A 39 0.60 6.23 22.12
C ASP A 39 0.18 7.43 21.25
N TYR A 40 0.90 8.54 21.33
CA TYR A 40 0.63 9.75 20.54
C TYR A 40 1.66 9.95 19.43
N SER A 41 1.24 10.59 18.34
CA SER A 41 2.16 11.11 17.33
C SER A 41 2.86 12.36 17.85
N MET A 42 4.18 12.37 17.83
CA MET A 42 5.00 13.52 18.17
C MET A 42 5.11 14.46 16.98
N MET A 43 4.93 15.74 17.18
CA MET A 43 4.99 16.77 16.16
C MET A 43 5.58 18.06 16.68
N LEU A 44 5.94 18.95 15.78
CA LEU A 44 6.31 20.32 16.11
C LEU A 44 5.05 21.15 16.32
N GLY A 45 4.84 21.61 17.53
CA GLY A 45 3.74 22.47 17.90
C GLY A 45 4.06 23.95 17.71
N LYS A 46 3.15 24.80 18.18
CA LYS A 46 3.32 26.24 18.21
C LYS A 46 4.56 26.62 19.07
N ASP A 47 5.25 27.65 18.67
CA ASP A 47 6.42 28.20 19.37
C ASP A 47 7.61 27.21 19.48
N ASN A 48 7.74 26.33 18.49
CA ASN A 48 8.81 25.30 18.41
C ASN A 48 8.83 24.33 19.61
N GLN A 49 7.72 24.18 20.31
CA GLN A 49 7.57 23.19 21.36
C GLN A 49 7.14 21.85 20.78
N LEU A 50 7.54 20.75 21.43
CA LEU A 50 7.02 19.44 21.09
C LEU A 50 5.55 19.34 21.49
N ALA A 51 4.74 18.87 20.57
CA ALA A 51 3.34 18.57 20.79
C ALA A 51 3.06 17.08 20.53
N PHE A 52 2.09 16.55 21.24
CA PHE A 52 1.68 15.16 21.14
C PHE A 52 0.18 15.11 20.90
N ASP A 53 -0.25 14.43 19.84
CA ASP A 53 -1.66 14.29 19.52
C ASP A 53 -1.90 13.01 18.73
N ALA A 54 -3.15 12.65 18.52
CA ALA A 54 -3.54 11.46 17.79
C ALA A 54 -4.55 11.82 16.69
N GLY A 55 -4.33 11.30 15.49
CA GLY A 55 -5.24 11.55 14.38
C GLY A 55 -4.65 11.19 13.02
N THR A 56 -5.51 10.80 12.10
CA THR A 56 -5.11 10.50 10.72
C THR A 56 -4.55 11.73 9.99
N SER A 57 -4.90 12.94 10.44
CA SER A 57 -4.38 14.20 9.92
C SER A 57 -2.87 14.37 10.15
N PHE A 58 -2.34 13.77 11.22
CA PHE A 58 -0.92 13.85 11.54
C PHE A 58 -0.10 12.78 10.81
N THR A 59 -0.73 11.69 10.38
CA THR A 59 -0.06 10.60 9.67
C THR A 59 -0.08 10.78 8.16
N ALA A 60 -1.04 11.50 7.61
CA ALA A 60 -1.09 11.78 6.18
C ALA A 60 0.18 12.50 5.65
N PRO A 61 0.75 13.51 6.33
CA PRO A 61 2.03 14.10 5.95
C PRO A 61 3.21 13.13 5.98
N VAL A 62 3.23 12.19 6.94
CA VAL A 62 4.28 11.16 7.02
C VAL A 62 4.25 10.30 5.76
N ILE A 63 3.08 9.80 5.38
CA ILE A 63 2.92 9.02 4.13
C ILE A 63 3.24 9.85 2.89
N SER A 64 2.96 11.16 2.91
CA SER A 64 3.35 12.05 1.80
C SER A 64 4.88 12.18 1.71
N GLY A 65 5.58 12.21 2.85
CA GLY A 65 7.03 12.16 2.92
C GLY A 65 7.60 10.84 2.40
N ASP A 66 7.03 9.70 2.82
CA ASP A 66 7.39 8.37 2.32
C ASP A 66 7.25 8.31 0.79
N LEU A 67 6.13 8.81 0.27
CA LEU A 67 5.87 8.85 -1.17
C LEU A 67 6.88 9.73 -1.91
N ALA A 68 7.22 10.90 -1.36
CA ALA A 68 8.24 11.78 -1.92
C ALA A 68 9.61 11.12 -1.94
N GLN A 69 9.99 10.44 -0.85
CA GLN A 69 11.25 9.69 -0.77
C GLN A 69 11.29 8.57 -1.82
N ILE A 70 10.23 7.80 -1.98
CA ILE A 70 10.15 6.76 -3.01
C ILE A 70 10.22 7.39 -4.41
N ALA A 71 9.58 8.54 -4.62
CA ALA A 71 9.59 9.23 -5.91
C ALA A 71 11.01 9.59 -6.38
N THR A 72 11.92 9.93 -5.47
CA THR A 72 13.33 10.22 -5.84
C THR A 72 14.07 8.97 -6.33
N SER A 73 13.60 7.78 -6.04
CA SER A 73 14.22 6.51 -6.44
C SER A 73 13.71 5.96 -7.78
N VAL A 74 12.68 6.56 -8.36
CA VAL A 74 12.08 6.09 -9.61
C VAL A 74 12.41 7.01 -10.79
N PRO A 75 12.46 6.46 -12.03
CA PRO A 75 12.76 7.26 -13.21
C PRO A 75 11.79 8.44 -13.37
N ASN A 76 12.35 9.62 -13.65
CA ASN A 76 11.62 10.88 -13.87
C ASN A 76 10.69 11.27 -12.71
N GLU A 77 10.99 10.82 -11.50
CA GLU A 77 10.19 11.09 -10.29
C GLU A 77 8.69 10.80 -10.50
N ASN A 78 8.40 9.73 -11.21
CA ASN A 78 7.03 9.38 -11.61
C ASN A 78 6.18 9.02 -10.38
N VAL A 79 5.26 9.91 -10.02
CA VAL A 79 4.42 9.79 -8.81
C VAL A 79 3.54 8.54 -8.84
N PHE A 80 3.06 8.11 -10.01
CA PHE A 80 2.23 6.90 -10.11
C PHE A 80 3.05 5.66 -9.87
N LEU A 81 4.29 5.64 -10.35
CA LEU A 81 5.22 4.55 -10.10
C LEU A 81 5.65 4.54 -8.63
N ALA A 82 5.93 5.69 -8.04
CA ALA A 82 6.20 5.81 -6.61
C ALA A 82 5.01 5.31 -5.77
N LYS A 83 3.80 5.67 -6.14
CA LYS A 83 2.57 5.18 -5.47
C LYS A 83 2.41 3.66 -5.62
N ALA A 84 2.74 3.11 -6.79
CA ALA A 84 2.71 1.67 -7.00
C ALA A 84 3.73 0.94 -6.12
N LEU A 85 4.94 1.48 -5.99
CA LEU A 85 5.98 0.96 -5.11
C LEU A 85 5.60 1.06 -3.64
N LEU A 86 5.05 2.20 -3.20
CA LEU A 86 4.54 2.37 -1.84
C LEU A 86 3.52 1.27 -1.50
N TYR A 87 2.58 1.01 -2.40
CA TYR A 87 1.59 -0.05 -2.21
C TYR A 87 2.19 -1.46 -2.29
N HIS A 88 3.23 -1.64 -3.11
CA HIS A 88 3.91 -2.92 -3.29
C HIS A 88 4.72 -3.33 -2.06
N GLY A 89 5.30 -2.35 -1.37
CA GLY A 89 6.09 -2.54 -0.15
C GLY A 89 5.26 -2.69 1.12
N THR A 90 3.93 -2.56 1.06
CA THR A 90 3.10 -2.64 2.28
C THR A 90 3.11 -4.04 2.90
N VAL A 91 3.03 -4.06 4.22
CA VAL A 91 2.92 -5.28 5.02
C VAL A 91 1.59 -5.27 5.77
N MET A 92 0.80 -6.32 5.59
CA MET A 92 -0.46 -6.45 6.31
C MET A 92 -0.19 -6.70 7.80
N PRO A 93 -0.79 -5.91 8.72
CA PRO A 93 -0.65 -6.10 10.16
C PRO A 93 -1.46 -7.34 10.59
N ILE A 94 -0.88 -8.52 10.41
CA ILE A 94 -1.51 -9.79 10.74
C ILE A 94 -1.21 -10.12 12.20
N ASN A 95 -2.22 -10.63 12.90
CA ASN A 95 -2.02 -11.20 14.23
C ASN A 95 -0.97 -12.34 14.14
N PRO A 96 0.13 -12.30 14.91
CA PRO A 96 1.21 -13.29 14.81
C PRO A 96 0.78 -14.76 14.98
N GLY A 97 -0.43 -15.00 15.51
CA GLY A 97 -1.02 -16.34 15.65
C GLY A 97 -1.72 -16.89 14.41
N LYS A 98 -2.04 -16.06 13.41
CA LYS A 98 -2.69 -16.51 12.16
C LYS A 98 -1.67 -16.59 11.02
N LYS A 99 -1.30 -17.81 10.63
CA LYS A 99 -0.35 -18.07 9.53
C LYS A 99 -0.89 -17.74 8.13
N LYS A 100 -2.21 -17.60 7.95
CA LYS A 100 -2.88 -17.24 6.69
C LYS A 100 -4.14 -16.44 7.00
N ILE A 101 -4.42 -15.46 6.15
CA ILE A 101 -5.73 -14.79 6.11
C ILE A 101 -6.60 -15.64 5.19
N ASP A 102 -7.72 -16.12 5.69
CA ASP A 102 -8.72 -16.78 4.86
C ASP A 102 -9.37 -15.79 3.89
N ARG A 103 -9.95 -16.29 2.79
CA ARG A 103 -10.55 -15.42 1.76
C ARG A 103 -11.65 -14.51 2.32
N ASP A 104 -12.44 -15.03 3.25
CA ASP A 104 -13.54 -14.30 3.88
C ASP A 104 -13.01 -13.21 4.83
N ASP A 105 -11.91 -13.48 5.52
CA ASP A 105 -11.20 -12.49 6.34
C ASP A 105 -10.49 -11.42 5.49
N ALA A 106 -10.09 -11.74 4.24
CA ALA A 106 -9.30 -10.83 3.41
C ALA A 106 -10.05 -9.54 3.03
N ALA A 107 -11.35 -9.62 2.79
CA ALA A 107 -12.19 -8.45 2.53
C ALA A 107 -12.28 -7.57 3.79
N PHE A 108 -12.57 -8.17 4.93
CA PHE A 108 -12.65 -7.48 6.22
C PHE A 108 -11.33 -6.79 6.60
N TYR A 109 -10.20 -7.49 6.47
CA TYR A 109 -8.89 -6.87 6.71
C TYR A 109 -8.56 -5.79 5.68
N GLY A 110 -9.03 -5.93 4.44
CA GLY A 110 -8.92 -4.90 3.42
C GLY A 110 -9.65 -3.62 3.78
N ASP A 111 -10.83 -3.73 4.39
CA ASP A 111 -11.62 -2.58 4.84
C ASP A 111 -11.04 -1.92 6.10
N LEU A 112 -10.34 -2.69 6.95
CA LEU A 112 -9.68 -2.15 8.14
C LEU A 112 -8.31 -1.52 7.82
N TYR A 113 -7.49 -2.19 7.04
CA TYR A 113 -6.08 -1.87 6.87
C TYR A 113 -5.68 -1.51 5.44
N GLY A 114 -6.62 -1.48 4.51
CA GLY A 114 -6.31 -1.24 3.11
C GLY A 114 -5.31 -2.25 2.55
N ARG A 115 -4.16 -1.76 2.11
CA ARG A 115 -3.05 -2.61 1.66
C ARG A 115 -2.06 -2.95 2.76
N GLY A 116 -2.22 -2.37 3.94
CA GLY A 116 -1.36 -2.59 5.09
C GLY A 116 -0.51 -1.36 5.46
N ILE A 117 0.49 -1.59 6.29
CA ILE A 117 1.43 -0.56 6.74
C ILE A 117 2.50 -0.36 5.68
N SER A 118 2.83 0.89 5.36
CA SER A 118 3.92 1.24 4.44
C SER A 118 5.29 0.83 5.00
N ASP A 119 6.13 0.34 4.11
CA ASP A 119 7.54 0.07 4.37
C ASP A 119 8.34 0.68 3.21
N VAL A 120 8.98 1.82 3.49
CA VAL A 120 9.72 2.60 2.49
C VAL A 120 10.94 1.82 1.98
N GLU A 121 11.66 1.14 2.87
CA GLU A 121 12.83 0.34 2.47
C GLU A 121 12.43 -0.82 1.58
N ALA A 122 11.39 -1.56 1.96
CA ALA A 122 10.85 -2.65 1.13
C ALA A 122 10.28 -2.14 -0.21
N SER A 123 9.86 -0.88 -0.28
CA SER A 123 9.37 -0.22 -1.50
C SER A 123 10.49 0.18 -2.44
N MET A 124 11.62 0.67 -1.91
CA MET A 124 12.72 1.24 -2.69
C MET A 124 13.76 0.22 -3.11
N TYR A 125 14.01 -0.78 -2.26
CA TYR A 125 15.17 -1.67 -2.45
C TYR A 125 14.76 -3.09 -2.79
N SER A 126 15.56 -3.71 -3.65
CA SER A 126 15.55 -5.15 -3.88
C SER A 126 16.42 -5.84 -2.82
N ALA A 127 16.00 -7.03 -2.39
CA ALA A 127 16.79 -7.89 -1.50
C ALA A 127 17.35 -9.08 -2.30
N GLN A 128 18.23 -9.88 -1.70
CA GLN A 128 18.83 -11.03 -2.36
C GLN A 128 17.84 -12.04 -2.96
N ASN A 129 16.62 -12.08 -2.40
CA ASN A 129 15.54 -12.98 -2.78
C ASN A 129 14.31 -12.26 -3.36
N LYS A 130 14.42 -10.96 -3.66
CA LYS A 130 13.33 -10.14 -4.19
C LYS A 130 13.85 -9.30 -5.36
N VAL A 131 13.21 -9.43 -6.52
CA VAL A 131 13.43 -8.58 -7.69
C VAL A 131 12.13 -7.84 -7.99
N THR A 132 12.23 -6.55 -8.23
CA THR A 132 11.08 -5.70 -8.58
C THR A 132 11.26 -5.20 -10.01
N PHE A 133 10.28 -5.50 -10.87
CA PHE A 133 10.20 -4.96 -12.22
C PHE A 133 9.25 -3.78 -12.25
N LEU A 134 9.64 -2.73 -12.93
CA LEU A 134 8.87 -1.51 -13.06
C LEU A 134 8.42 -1.33 -14.51
N HIS A 135 7.17 -0.96 -14.69
CA HIS A 135 6.61 -0.66 -16.01
C HIS A 135 5.69 0.57 -15.92
N VAL A 136 5.86 1.48 -16.87
CA VAL A 136 4.98 2.64 -17.05
C VAL A 136 4.48 2.62 -18.48
N GLY A 137 3.20 2.84 -18.67
CA GLY A 137 2.60 2.86 -20.00
C GLY A 137 1.26 3.56 -20.02
N THR A 138 0.77 3.82 -21.22
CA THR A 138 -0.58 4.32 -21.47
C THR A 138 -1.36 3.26 -22.21
N MET A 139 -2.64 3.16 -21.93
CA MET A 139 -3.51 2.16 -22.55
C MET A 139 -4.80 2.85 -23.02
N ASN A 140 -5.16 2.58 -24.28
CA ASN A 140 -6.42 3.09 -24.83
C ASN A 140 -7.60 2.20 -24.40
N LYS A 141 -8.79 2.76 -24.45
CA LYS A 141 -10.03 2.03 -24.17
C LYS A 141 -10.14 0.79 -25.05
N LEU A 142 -10.58 -0.32 -24.49
CA LEU A 142 -10.74 -1.62 -25.14
C LEU A 142 -9.45 -2.28 -25.66
N HIS A 143 -8.29 -1.79 -25.26
CA HIS A 143 -7.02 -2.42 -25.60
C HIS A 143 -6.50 -3.29 -24.45
N LYS A 144 -5.71 -4.29 -24.81
CA LYS A 144 -4.93 -5.11 -23.87
C LYS A 144 -3.46 -4.79 -24.06
N GLN A 145 -2.74 -4.66 -22.97
CA GLN A 145 -1.29 -4.52 -22.99
C GLN A 145 -0.68 -5.74 -22.31
N HIS A 146 0.23 -6.39 -23.01
CA HIS A 146 1.01 -7.51 -22.48
C HIS A 146 2.40 -7.01 -22.12
N VAL A 147 2.74 -7.08 -20.84
CA VAL A 147 4.07 -6.73 -20.34
C VAL A 147 4.78 -8.04 -20.01
N LYS A 148 5.92 -8.29 -20.66
CA LYS A 148 6.72 -9.49 -20.45
C LYS A 148 7.92 -9.14 -19.58
N PHE A 149 8.12 -9.90 -18.54
CA PHE A 149 9.30 -9.84 -17.68
C PHE A 149 10.06 -11.16 -17.78
N LEU A 150 11.37 -11.06 -17.94
CA LEU A 150 12.23 -12.25 -17.90
C LEU A 150 12.40 -12.67 -16.44
N MET A 151 12.15 -13.94 -16.17
CA MET A 151 12.40 -14.50 -14.85
C MET A 151 13.92 -14.46 -14.56
N PRO A 152 14.36 -13.95 -13.39
CA PRO A 152 15.77 -13.97 -13.06
C PRO A 152 16.36 -15.38 -13.06
N GLN A 153 17.57 -15.57 -13.59
CA GLN A 153 18.25 -16.87 -13.64
C GLN A 153 18.42 -17.52 -12.27
N VAL A 154 18.43 -16.73 -11.21
CA VAL A 154 18.44 -17.24 -9.82
C VAL A 154 17.27 -18.16 -9.52
N CYS A 155 16.18 -18.02 -10.24
CA CYS A 155 15.03 -18.93 -10.13
C CYS A 155 15.32 -20.30 -10.75
N ASP A 156 16.19 -20.37 -11.76
CA ASP A 156 16.61 -21.62 -12.42
C ASP A 156 17.66 -22.37 -11.59
N THR A 157 18.56 -21.62 -10.93
CA THR A 157 19.62 -22.18 -10.07
C THR A 157 19.13 -22.59 -8.68
N LEU A 158 17.98 -22.09 -8.26
CA LEU A 158 17.28 -22.58 -7.06
C LEU A 158 16.69 -23.96 -7.34
N ASN A 159 17.58 -24.88 -7.71
CA ASN A 159 17.37 -26.27 -8.08
C ASN A 159 16.03 -26.80 -7.57
N MET A 160 15.11 -27.07 -8.47
CA MET A 160 13.75 -27.55 -8.23
C MET A 160 13.69 -28.90 -7.48
N GLN A 161 14.83 -29.42 -7.06
CA GLN A 161 14.94 -30.70 -6.33
C GLN A 161 14.49 -30.66 -4.88
N LYS A 162 14.28 -29.47 -4.29
CA LYS A 162 13.62 -29.36 -2.98
C LYS A 162 12.20 -28.86 -3.17
N ARG A 163 11.24 -29.74 -3.00
CA ARG A 163 9.78 -29.58 -3.13
C ARG A 163 9.15 -28.43 -2.32
N ASP A 164 9.92 -27.67 -1.53
CA ASP A 164 9.42 -26.66 -0.61
C ASP A 164 9.77 -25.22 -0.99
N LYS A 165 10.45 -24.99 -2.13
CA LYS A 165 10.77 -23.62 -2.57
C LYS A 165 9.64 -23.09 -3.44
N LYS A 166 8.92 -22.09 -2.91
CA LYS A 166 7.83 -21.39 -3.63
C LYS A 166 8.31 -20.03 -4.10
N VAL A 167 8.15 -19.74 -5.37
CA VAL A 167 8.28 -18.38 -5.90
C VAL A 167 6.95 -17.67 -5.69
N LYS A 168 7.00 -16.50 -5.04
CA LYS A 168 5.84 -15.63 -4.90
C LYS A 168 5.94 -14.51 -5.92
N ILE A 169 4.95 -14.40 -6.78
CA ILE A 169 4.80 -13.30 -7.72
C ILE A 169 3.72 -12.37 -7.18
N THR A 170 4.04 -11.09 -7.09
CA THR A 170 3.09 -10.04 -6.69
C THR A 170 3.10 -8.97 -7.76
N ALA A 171 1.92 -8.61 -8.27
CA ALA A 171 1.76 -7.48 -9.19
C ALA A 171 0.95 -6.37 -8.49
N THR A 172 1.46 -5.15 -8.60
CA THR A 172 0.77 -3.95 -8.12
C THR A 172 0.60 -3.01 -9.30
N CYS A 173 -0.63 -2.60 -9.54
CA CYS A 173 -0.97 -1.67 -10.62
C CYS A 173 -1.63 -0.43 -10.04
N VAL A 174 -1.14 0.73 -10.43
CA VAL A 174 -1.77 2.02 -10.16
C VAL A 174 -2.15 2.63 -11.50
N THR A 175 -3.41 2.99 -11.66
CA THR A 175 -3.95 3.55 -12.89
C THR A 175 -4.59 4.89 -12.62
N LEU A 176 -4.43 5.81 -13.57
CA LEU A 176 -5.18 7.05 -13.63
C LEU A 176 -6.18 6.94 -14.78
N SER A 177 -7.45 6.83 -14.42
CA SER A 177 -8.54 6.79 -15.39
C SER A 177 -9.09 8.19 -15.61
N PRO A 178 -9.51 8.53 -16.84
CA PRO A 178 -10.23 9.77 -17.09
C PRO A 178 -11.47 9.86 -16.19
N VAL A 179 -11.75 11.06 -15.72
CA VAL A 179 -12.91 11.35 -14.90
C VAL A 179 -13.84 12.32 -15.62
N ASP A 180 -15.13 12.13 -15.42
CA ASP A 180 -16.17 13.04 -15.89
C ASP A 180 -16.98 13.49 -14.67
N LYS A 181 -16.74 14.72 -14.24
CA LYS A 181 -17.36 15.30 -13.05
C LYS A 181 -18.89 15.44 -13.14
N ASP A 182 -19.42 15.47 -14.37
CA ASP A 182 -20.83 15.69 -14.61
C ASP A 182 -21.65 14.37 -14.54
N LYS A 183 -20.96 13.23 -14.42
CA LYS A 183 -21.61 11.91 -14.33
C LYS A 183 -21.86 11.41 -12.91
N GLY A 184 -21.74 12.24 -11.91
CA GLY A 184 -22.04 11.90 -10.52
C GLY A 184 -21.32 10.62 -10.08
N GLU A 185 -22.06 9.58 -9.77
CA GLU A 185 -21.52 8.30 -9.33
C GLU A 185 -20.70 7.55 -10.39
N ASP A 186 -20.96 7.79 -11.68
CA ASP A 186 -20.25 7.15 -12.80
C ASP A 186 -19.10 8.01 -13.34
N TYR A 187 -18.49 8.82 -12.47
CA TYR A 187 -17.43 9.74 -12.84
C TYR A 187 -16.18 9.07 -13.43
N LEU A 188 -15.89 7.82 -13.09
CA LEU A 188 -14.78 7.06 -13.68
C LEU A 188 -15.17 6.54 -15.07
N GLN A 189 -14.47 7.01 -16.10
CA GLN A 189 -14.76 6.68 -17.48
C GLN A 189 -14.05 5.44 -18.03
N ALA A 190 -13.08 4.91 -17.28
CA ALA A 190 -12.36 3.72 -17.65
C ALA A 190 -12.04 2.87 -16.42
N TYR A 191 -11.95 1.58 -16.65
CA TYR A 191 -11.54 0.60 -15.65
C TYR A 191 -10.42 -0.26 -16.23
N VAL A 192 -9.40 -0.51 -15.43
CA VAL A 192 -8.26 -1.38 -15.79
C VAL A 192 -8.22 -2.57 -14.85
N SER A 193 -8.16 -3.76 -15.41
CA SER A 193 -7.92 -5.00 -14.68
C SER A 193 -6.63 -5.65 -15.17
N GLY A 194 -5.96 -6.40 -14.29
CA GLY A 194 -4.74 -7.11 -14.62
C GLY A 194 -4.79 -8.57 -14.17
N SER A 195 -4.09 -9.41 -14.90
CA SER A 195 -3.89 -10.82 -14.54
C SER A 195 -2.44 -11.23 -14.82
N ILE A 196 -1.96 -12.22 -14.07
CA ILE A 196 -0.64 -12.81 -14.27
C ILE A 196 -0.85 -14.14 -14.98
N HIS A 197 -0.11 -14.34 -16.07
CA HIS A 197 -0.07 -15.60 -16.81
C HIS A 197 1.37 -16.10 -16.85
N SER A 198 1.55 -17.40 -16.66
CA SER A 198 2.83 -18.12 -16.77
C SER A 198 2.96 -18.72 -18.16
#